data_2a91ecee52c6fe80495116b805a08ea2
#
_entry.id   2a91ecee52c6fe80495116b805a08ea2
#
_cell.length_a   1.000
_cell.length_b   1.000
_cell.length_c   1.000
_cell.angle_alpha   90.00
_cell.angle_beta   90.00
_cell.angle_gamma   90.00
#
_symmetry.space_group_name_H-M   'P 1'
#
loop_
_entity.id
_entity.type
_entity.pdbx_description
1 polymer ?
#
loop_
_entity_poly.entity_id
_entity_poly.type
_entity_poly.pdbx_seq_one_letter_code
_entity_poly.pdbx_strand_id
1 'polypeptide(L)'
;MYNIINRKSEMEREKMKKFNITTTCIPEKHYMVDTSTKIDKIIEMLIEERLYFTINRARQFGKTTTIAKLEKKLSDKYMVISISFEGKSYLFKDEESFASGIFGLFSESFRFTDKETYAKLLKYGATDMKSMKDVSSEITRLCDENEKEIILMIDEVDKASNFVVFMDFIGELRAKYIAASSNKDKTFKSVILAGVSDIKNLKVHISDRRILTENEAEKLQKGEYNSPWNVAADFDIDMSFNPEEIATMLVEYEADHKTGMNIGEMSEEIYSYTSGYPFLVSKLCKVIDEKIDKRFTKEGLQEAVKEILYEQNTLFTDLIKNLENNEELYKLVEKIILEGETVDFNIDEPTINRAVMYSILKKDESRKLSVHNRIFETRIYNYM
;
A
#
# COMPACT_ATOMS: atom_id res chain seq x y z
N MET A 1 -0.98 -6.55 49.69
CA MET A 1 -1.41 -5.29 49.09
C MET A 1 -0.50 -4.82 47.90
N TYR A 2 0.82 -4.83 48.07
CA TYR A 2 1.78 -4.42 47.04
C TYR A 2 1.69 -5.24 45.71
N ASN A 3 1.48 -6.57 45.78
CA ASN A 3 1.36 -7.45 44.62
C ASN A 3 0.03 -7.29 43.84
N ILE A 4 -1.02 -6.77 44.47
CA ILE A 4 -2.32 -6.56 43.81
C ILE A 4 -2.31 -5.23 43.06
N ILE A 5 -1.62 -4.22 43.58
CA ILE A 5 -1.46 -2.91 42.94
C ILE A 5 -0.56 -3.05 41.72
N ASN A 6 0.54 -3.80 41.80
CA ASN A 6 1.42 -4.06 40.64
C ASN A 6 0.71 -4.88 39.53
N ARG A 7 -0.06 -5.90 39.89
CA ARG A 7 -0.84 -6.67 38.90
C ARG A 7 -1.94 -5.83 38.23
N LYS A 8 -2.60 -4.93 38.98
CA LYS A 8 -3.56 -4.00 38.37
C LYS A 8 -2.88 -3.01 37.42
N SER A 9 -1.74 -2.45 37.81
CA SER A 9 -0.98 -1.54 36.94
C SER A 9 -0.39 -2.25 35.71
N GLU A 10 0.01 -3.52 35.81
CA GLU A 10 0.44 -4.33 34.67
C GLU A 10 -0.74 -4.68 33.74
N MET A 11 -1.90 -5.06 34.29
CA MET A 11 -3.12 -5.32 33.50
C MET A 11 -3.68 -4.04 32.84
N GLU A 12 -3.52 -2.88 33.45
CA GLU A 12 -3.89 -1.59 32.85
C GLU A 12 -2.90 -1.18 31.76
N ARG A 13 -1.60 -1.43 31.92
CA ARG A 13 -0.57 -1.24 30.87
C ARG A 13 -0.75 -2.18 29.69
N GLU A 14 -1.19 -3.42 29.90
CA GLU A 14 -1.51 -4.37 28.82
C GLU A 14 -2.75 -3.96 28.00
N LYS A 15 -3.62 -3.10 28.52
CA LYS A 15 -4.83 -2.59 27.84
C LYS A 15 -4.62 -1.29 27.09
N MET A 16 -3.50 -0.59 27.30
CA MET A 16 -3.26 0.69 26.63
C MET A 16 -2.82 0.47 25.19
N LYS A 17 -3.38 1.26 24.28
CA LYS A 17 -2.97 1.27 22.86
C LYS A 17 -1.52 1.71 22.70
N LYS A 18 -0.92 1.38 21.56
CA LYS A 18 0.47 1.73 21.23
C LYS A 18 0.53 2.31 19.82
N PHE A 19 1.54 3.12 19.53
CA PHE A 19 1.84 3.53 18.16
C PHE A 19 2.48 2.34 17.41
N ASN A 20 1.88 1.92 16.29
CA ASN A 20 2.37 0.81 15.48
C ASN A 20 3.09 1.31 14.23
N ILE A 21 4.24 0.68 13.93
CA ILE A 21 5.08 0.99 12.79
C ILE A 21 5.52 -0.25 12.00
N THR A 22 5.07 -1.44 12.37
CA THR A 22 5.62 -2.71 11.84
C THR A 22 4.64 -3.51 11.00
N THR A 23 3.38 -3.56 11.42
CA THR A 23 2.35 -4.40 10.81
C THR A 23 1.08 -3.59 10.54
N THR A 24 0.03 -4.26 10.04
CA THR A 24 -1.29 -3.67 9.89
C THR A 24 -1.77 -3.07 11.22
N CYS A 25 -2.25 -1.84 11.17
CA CYS A 25 -2.80 -1.19 12.35
C CYS A 25 -4.19 -1.76 12.70
N ILE A 26 -4.39 -2.03 13.99
CA ILE A 26 -5.61 -2.60 14.57
C ILE A 26 -6.20 -1.58 15.55
N PRO A 27 -7.43 -1.09 15.35
CA PRO A 27 -8.00 0.00 16.17
C PRO A 27 -8.06 -0.29 17.67
N GLU A 28 -8.26 -1.55 18.06
CA GLU A 28 -8.36 -1.97 19.45
C GLU A 28 -7.01 -2.00 20.18
N LYS A 29 -5.89 -1.97 19.43
CA LYS A 29 -4.53 -2.13 19.96
C LYS A 29 -3.62 -0.93 19.68
N HIS A 30 -3.99 -0.12 18.69
CA HIS A 30 -3.10 0.92 18.19
C HIS A 30 -3.79 2.28 18.14
N TYR A 31 -3.06 3.34 18.49
CA TYR A 31 -3.45 4.70 18.16
C TYR A 31 -3.37 4.87 16.65
N MET A 32 -4.47 5.27 16.04
CA MET A 32 -4.60 5.33 14.59
C MET A 32 -5.19 6.66 14.15
N VAL A 33 -4.66 7.14 13.05
CA VAL A 33 -5.28 8.26 12.32
C VAL A 33 -6.62 7.80 11.73
N ASP A 34 -7.66 8.60 11.92
CA ASP A 34 -8.95 8.36 11.27
C ASP A 34 -8.87 8.73 9.79
N THR A 35 -9.00 7.72 8.94
CA THR A 35 -9.01 7.86 7.48
C THR A 35 -10.37 7.48 6.89
N SER A 36 -11.44 7.49 7.68
CA SER A 36 -12.78 7.04 7.27
C SER A 36 -13.27 7.78 6.03
N THR A 37 -13.07 9.09 5.97
CA THR A 37 -13.43 9.90 4.79
C THR A 37 -12.71 9.46 3.51
N LYS A 38 -11.43 9.07 3.60
CA LYS A 38 -10.68 8.55 2.45
C LYS A 38 -11.17 7.17 2.03
N ILE A 39 -11.46 6.31 3.00
CA ILE A 39 -12.06 4.98 2.73
C ILE A 39 -13.43 5.15 2.05
N ASP A 40 -14.27 6.08 2.52
CA ASP A 40 -15.57 6.35 1.89
C ASP A 40 -15.43 6.83 0.46
N LYS A 41 -14.50 7.75 0.18
CA LYS A 41 -14.20 8.20 -1.17
C LYS A 41 -13.74 7.06 -2.08
N ILE A 42 -12.89 6.14 -1.59
CA ILE A 42 -12.48 4.96 -2.38
C ILE A 42 -13.69 4.11 -2.74
N ILE A 43 -14.58 3.88 -1.77
CA ILE A 43 -15.77 3.07 -1.98
C ILE A 43 -16.71 3.73 -3.00
N GLU A 44 -17.06 5.00 -2.78
CA GLU A 44 -18.01 5.74 -3.62
C GLU A 44 -17.51 5.96 -5.04
N MET A 45 -16.26 6.43 -5.19
CA MET A 45 -15.73 6.84 -6.49
C MET A 45 -15.21 5.68 -7.34
N LEU A 46 -14.82 4.56 -6.73
CA LEU A 46 -14.15 3.48 -7.45
C LEU A 46 -14.90 2.15 -7.33
N ILE A 47 -15.24 1.72 -6.12
CA ILE A 47 -15.80 0.38 -5.90
C ILE A 47 -17.27 0.31 -6.31
N GLU A 48 -18.08 1.29 -5.93
CA GLU A 48 -19.49 1.36 -6.33
C GLU A 48 -19.64 1.56 -7.83
N GLU A 49 -18.73 2.28 -8.46
CA GLU A 49 -18.63 2.47 -9.91
C GLU A 49 -18.06 1.26 -10.67
N ARG A 50 -17.81 0.15 -9.97
CA ARG A 50 -17.30 -1.11 -10.55
C ARG A 50 -15.94 -0.96 -11.23
N LEU A 51 -15.10 -0.04 -10.79
CA LEU A 51 -13.81 0.21 -11.41
C LEU A 51 -12.75 -0.76 -10.87
N TYR A 52 -11.84 -1.15 -11.75
CA TYR A 52 -10.59 -1.79 -11.38
C TYR A 52 -9.54 -0.71 -11.20
N PHE A 53 -8.70 -0.79 -10.16
CA PHE A 53 -7.71 0.25 -9.88
C PHE A 53 -6.50 -0.28 -9.11
N THR A 54 -5.45 0.54 -9.06
CA THR A 54 -4.21 0.20 -8.36
C THR A 54 -3.90 1.25 -7.29
N ILE A 55 -3.65 0.80 -6.07
CA ILE A 55 -3.09 1.62 -4.99
C ILE A 55 -1.57 1.51 -5.05
N ASN A 56 -0.94 2.31 -5.92
CA ASN A 56 0.50 2.36 -6.10
C ASN A 56 1.09 3.47 -5.22
N ARG A 57 1.62 3.11 -4.07
CA ARG A 57 2.27 4.02 -3.13
C ARG A 57 3.56 3.38 -2.61
N ALA A 58 4.50 4.22 -2.19
CA ALA A 58 5.76 3.79 -1.60
C ALA A 58 5.56 2.82 -0.44
N ARG A 59 6.62 2.16 -0.02
CA ARG A 59 6.60 1.30 1.17
C ARG A 59 6.19 2.09 2.40
N GLN A 60 5.50 1.41 3.33
CA GLN A 60 5.06 2.00 4.61
C GLN A 60 4.15 3.23 4.46
N PHE A 61 3.47 3.33 3.32
CA PHE A 61 2.48 4.38 3.03
C PHE A 61 1.03 3.98 3.41
N GLY A 62 0.86 2.93 4.21
CA GLY A 62 -0.44 2.53 4.74
C GLY A 62 -1.31 1.67 3.82
N LYS A 63 -0.80 1.15 2.68
CA LYS A 63 -1.56 0.31 1.72
C LYS A 63 -2.30 -0.86 2.38
N THR A 64 -1.57 -1.72 3.09
CA THR A 64 -2.15 -2.89 3.77
C THR A 64 -3.20 -2.51 4.81
N THR A 65 -2.99 -1.40 5.55
CA THR A 65 -3.99 -0.89 6.50
C THR A 65 -5.23 -0.38 5.78
N THR A 66 -5.08 0.26 4.63
CA THR A 66 -6.20 0.70 3.79
C THR A 66 -6.99 -0.48 3.26
N ILE A 67 -6.33 -1.52 2.75
CA ILE A 67 -6.97 -2.78 2.32
C ILE A 67 -7.76 -3.40 3.47
N ALA A 68 -7.17 -3.53 4.67
CA ALA A 68 -7.86 -4.09 5.82
C ALA A 68 -9.09 -3.27 6.27
N LYS A 69 -9.01 -1.92 6.18
CA LYS A 69 -10.17 -1.04 6.46
C LYS A 69 -11.27 -1.20 5.41
N LEU A 70 -10.91 -1.29 4.12
CA LEU A 70 -11.86 -1.55 3.03
C LEU A 70 -12.53 -2.92 3.21
N GLU A 71 -11.76 -3.97 3.46
CA GLU A 71 -12.27 -5.32 3.72
C GLU A 71 -13.29 -5.30 4.85
N LYS A 72 -12.94 -4.75 6.01
CA LYS A 72 -13.85 -4.64 7.18
C LYS A 72 -15.15 -3.91 6.83
N LYS A 73 -15.08 -2.82 6.05
CA LYS A 73 -16.24 -1.99 5.72
C LYS A 73 -17.14 -2.59 4.65
N LEU A 74 -16.58 -3.40 3.75
CA LEU A 74 -17.29 -3.97 2.60
C LEU A 74 -17.86 -5.37 2.85
N SER A 75 -17.33 -6.12 3.83
CA SER A 75 -17.69 -7.52 4.06
C SER A 75 -19.16 -7.76 4.40
N ASP A 76 -19.87 -6.77 4.95
CA ASP A 76 -21.31 -6.88 5.21
C ASP A 76 -22.12 -6.95 3.91
N LYS A 77 -21.73 -6.16 2.90
CA LYS A 77 -22.46 -6.01 1.63
C LYS A 77 -21.94 -6.94 0.54
N TYR A 78 -20.65 -7.20 0.49
CA TYR A 78 -19.95 -7.93 -0.57
C TYR A 78 -19.23 -9.15 -0.04
N MET A 79 -18.95 -10.12 -0.91
CA MET A 79 -17.93 -11.12 -0.64
C MET A 79 -16.57 -10.52 -0.99
N VAL A 80 -15.73 -10.28 0.02
CA VAL A 80 -14.41 -9.67 -0.18
C VAL A 80 -13.35 -10.76 -0.11
N ILE A 81 -12.68 -11.00 -1.24
CA ILE A 81 -11.50 -11.86 -1.33
C ILE A 81 -10.27 -10.97 -1.19
N SER A 82 -9.61 -11.03 -0.04
CA SER A 82 -8.43 -10.23 0.27
C SER A 82 -7.22 -11.13 0.43
N ILE A 83 -6.28 -11.05 -0.52
CA ILE A 83 -5.10 -11.91 -0.59
C ILE A 83 -3.81 -11.09 -0.66
N SER A 84 -2.68 -11.74 -0.38
CA SER A 84 -1.35 -11.18 -0.59
C SER A 84 -0.47 -12.14 -1.37
N PHE A 85 0.34 -11.60 -2.28
CA PHE A 85 1.37 -12.39 -2.99
C PHE A 85 2.69 -12.51 -2.21
N GLU A 86 2.79 -11.94 -1.01
CA GLU A 86 3.95 -12.12 -0.14
C GLU A 86 4.16 -13.60 0.17
N GLY A 87 5.37 -14.12 -0.10
CA GLY A 87 5.72 -15.53 0.13
C GLY A 87 5.04 -16.54 -0.79
N LYS A 88 4.39 -16.12 -1.89
CA LYS A 88 3.63 -16.97 -2.80
C LYS A 88 4.37 -17.21 -4.15
N SER A 89 5.69 -17.14 -4.16
CA SER A 89 6.50 -17.31 -5.38
C SER A 89 6.25 -18.62 -6.12
N TYR A 90 5.83 -19.67 -5.42
CA TYR A 90 5.49 -20.97 -6.00
C TYR A 90 4.31 -20.92 -7.00
N LEU A 91 3.38 -19.99 -6.82
CA LEU A 91 2.25 -19.79 -7.75
C LEU A 91 2.71 -19.27 -9.11
N PHE A 92 3.81 -18.54 -9.14
CA PHE A 92 4.32 -17.88 -10.35
C PHE A 92 5.42 -18.67 -11.05
N LYS A 93 5.57 -19.96 -10.75
CA LYS A 93 6.55 -20.82 -11.40
C LYS A 93 6.22 -20.98 -12.89
N ASP A 94 4.97 -21.30 -13.18
CA ASP A 94 4.39 -21.48 -14.51
C ASP A 94 2.87 -21.25 -14.46
N GLU A 95 2.22 -21.27 -15.61
CA GLU A 95 0.78 -21.04 -15.77
C GLU A 95 -0.03 -22.12 -15.04
N GLU A 96 0.37 -23.40 -15.10
CA GLU A 96 -0.32 -24.52 -14.44
C GLU A 96 -0.25 -24.39 -12.91
N SER A 97 0.91 -24.01 -12.36
CA SER A 97 1.08 -23.75 -10.93
C SER A 97 0.16 -22.64 -10.43
N PHE A 98 0.03 -21.58 -11.22
CA PHE A 98 -0.87 -20.47 -10.90
C PHE A 98 -2.33 -20.90 -10.99
N ALA A 99 -2.73 -21.51 -12.09
CA ALA A 99 -4.10 -21.95 -12.32
C ALA A 99 -4.59 -22.91 -11.23
N SER A 100 -3.77 -23.90 -10.88
CA SER A 100 -4.12 -24.89 -9.85
C SER A 100 -4.13 -24.32 -8.43
N GLY A 101 -3.41 -23.22 -8.16
CA GLY A 101 -3.22 -22.70 -6.80
C GLY A 101 -4.05 -21.47 -6.44
N ILE A 102 -4.52 -20.68 -7.41
CA ILE A 102 -5.10 -19.35 -7.13
C ILE A 102 -6.40 -19.42 -6.31
N PHE A 103 -7.28 -20.37 -6.57
CA PHE A 103 -8.52 -20.53 -5.79
C PHE A 103 -8.25 -21.06 -4.37
N GLY A 104 -7.20 -21.85 -4.18
CA GLY A 104 -6.70 -22.19 -2.87
C GLY A 104 -6.29 -20.92 -2.09
N LEU A 105 -5.59 -19.99 -2.75
CA LEU A 105 -5.23 -18.72 -2.14
C LEU A 105 -6.48 -17.86 -1.85
N PHE A 106 -7.46 -17.81 -2.74
CA PHE A 106 -8.74 -17.13 -2.49
C PHE A 106 -9.45 -17.68 -1.26
N SER A 107 -9.45 -19.01 -1.09
CA SER A 107 -10.08 -19.65 0.08
C SER A 107 -9.40 -19.25 1.39
N GLU A 108 -8.07 -19.04 1.41
CA GLU A 108 -7.34 -18.66 2.63
C GLU A 108 -7.88 -17.37 3.28
N SER A 109 -8.47 -16.45 2.52
CA SER A 109 -9.12 -15.24 3.04
C SER A 109 -10.22 -15.54 4.06
N PHE A 110 -10.87 -16.69 3.95
CA PHE A 110 -12.03 -17.07 4.78
C PHE A 110 -11.72 -18.17 5.80
N ARG A 111 -10.50 -18.68 5.83
CA ARG A 111 -10.13 -19.86 6.63
C ARG A 111 -10.53 -19.76 8.10
N PHE A 112 -10.43 -18.56 8.70
CA PHE A 112 -10.67 -18.33 10.12
C PHE A 112 -11.94 -17.52 10.40
N THR A 113 -12.56 -16.93 9.36
CA THR A 113 -13.69 -16.01 9.49
C THR A 113 -15.00 -16.64 9.02
N ASP A 114 -14.97 -17.41 7.92
CA ASP A 114 -16.14 -18.05 7.31
C ASP A 114 -15.78 -19.41 6.71
N LYS A 115 -16.05 -20.47 7.48
CA LYS A 115 -15.73 -21.86 7.09
C LYS A 115 -16.54 -22.37 5.92
N GLU A 116 -17.75 -21.86 5.71
CA GLU A 116 -18.62 -22.27 4.60
C GLU A 116 -18.06 -21.71 3.28
N THR A 117 -17.77 -20.42 3.24
CA THR A 117 -17.13 -19.78 2.08
C THR A 117 -15.74 -20.36 1.81
N TYR A 118 -14.96 -20.65 2.86
CA TYR A 118 -13.68 -21.35 2.73
C TYR A 118 -13.85 -22.70 1.99
N ALA A 119 -14.77 -23.55 2.45
CA ALA A 119 -15.01 -24.86 1.85
C ALA A 119 -15.58 -24.74 0.43
N LYS A 120 -16.43 -23.75 0.16
CA LYS A 120 -16.96 -23.44 -1.17
C LYS A 120 -15.83 -23.10 -2.14
N LEU A 121 -14.93 -22.17 -1.78
CA LEU A 121 -13.82 -21.77 -2.64
C LEU A 121 -12.82 -22.89 -2.90
N LEU A 122 -12.57 -23.77 -1.93
CA LEU A 122 -11.73 -24.94 -2.15
C LEU A 122 -12.28 -25.88 -3.22
N LYS A 123 -13.61 -25.98 -3.38
CA LYS A 123 -14.22 -26.82 -4.43
C LYS A 123 -13.94 -26.27 -5.83
N TYR A 124 -13.88 -24.95 -6.01
CA TYR A 124 -13.45 -24.35 -7.28
C TYR A 124 -11.98 -24.69 -7.58
N GLY A 125 -11.10 -24.66 -6.57
CA GLY A 125 -9.70 -25.06 -6.70
C GLY A 125 -9.46 -26.56 -6.89
N ALA A 126 -10.45 -27.39 -6.63
CA ALA A 126 -10.37 -28.86 -6.83
C ALA A 126 -10.57 -29.29 -8.29
N THR A 127 -10.91 -28.39 -9.20
CA THR A 127 -10.96 -28.64 -10.64
C THR A 127 -9.55 -28.75 -11.20
N ASP A 128 -9.33 -29.61 -12.20
CA ASP A 128 -8.02 -29.79 -12.86
C ASP A 128 -7.73 -28.59 -13.79
N MET A 129 -7.41 -27.44 -13.18
CA MET A 129 -7.08 -26.20 -13.92
C MET A 129 -5.62 -26.20 -14.34
N LYS A 130 -5.35 -25.96 -15.62
CA LYS A 130 -4.01 -25.98 -16.21
C LYS A 130 -3.63 -24.70 -16.94
N SER A 131 -4.61 -23.82 -17.19
CA SER A 131 -4.42 -22.62 -17.98
C SER A 131 -5.15 -21.42 -17.42
N MET A 132 -4.78 -20.20 -17.83
CA MET A 132 -5.51 -18.97 -17.51
C MET A 132 -6.93 -19.00 -18.01
N LYS A 133 -7.21 -19.72 -19.10
CA LYS A 133 -8.57 -19.91 -19.59
C LYS A 133 -9.43 -20.68 -18.59
N ASP A 134 -8.88 -21.70 -17.92
CA ASP A 134 -9.60 -22.45 -16.89
C ASP A 134 -9.88 -21.55 -15.69
N VAL A 135 -8.89 -20.76 -15.25
CA VAL A 135 -9.05 -19.74 -14.19
C VAL A 135 -10.16 -18.75 -14.55
N SER A 136 -10.15 -18.24 -15.78
CA SER A 136 -11.17 -17.32 -16.29
C SER A 136 -12.59 -17.93 -16.23
N SER A 137 -12.72 -19.18 -16.65
CA SER A 137 -14.01 -19.92 -16.61
C SER A 137 -14.51 -20.12 -15.17
N GLU A 138 -13.62 -20.47 -14.25
CA GLU A 138 -13.98 -20.66 -12.85
C GLU A 138 -14.32 -19.32 -12.16
N ILE A 139 -13.68 -18.22 -12.53
CA ILE A 139 -14.09 -16.86 -12.07
C ILE A 139 -15.52 -16.55 -12.55
N THR A 140 -15.84 -16.83 -13.82
CA THR A 140 -17.23 -16.65 -14.32
C THR A 140 -18.20 -17.43 -13.47
N ARG A 141 -17.93 -18.73 -13.24
CA ARG A 141 -18.79 -19.61 -12.46
C ARG A 141 -18.95 -19.13 -11.02
N LEU A 142 -17.84 -18.75 -10.37
CA LEU A 142 -17.86 -18.22 -9.01
C LEU A 142 -18.72 -16.95 -8.91
N CYS A 143 -18.54 -16.00 -9.85
CA CYS A 143 -19.29 -14.74 -9.84
C CYS A 143 -20.77 -14.91 -10.22
N ASP A 144 -21.11 -15.91 -11.02
CA ASP A 144 -22.50 -16.20 -11.40
C ASP A 144 -23.26 -16.96 -10.31
N GLU A 145 -22.61 -17.92 -9.63
CA GLU A 145 -23.20 -18.73 -8.57
C GLU A 145 -23.24 -18.06 -7.19
N ASN A 146 -22.56 -16.91 -7.02
CA ASN A 146 -22.48 -16.24 -5.72
C ASN A 146 -23.60 -15.20 -5.57
N GLU A 147 -24.33 -15.22 -4.43
CA GLU A 147 -25.42 -14.29 -4.18
C GLU A 147 -24.93 -12.84 -4.01
N LYS A 148 -23.80 -12.65 -3.32
CA LYS A 148 -23.17 -11.34 -3.15
C LYS A 148 -22.20 -11.08 -4.29
N GLU A 149 -22.16 -9.85 -4.77
CA GLU A 149 -21.07 -9.42 -5.68
C GLU A 149 -19.72 -9.57 -4.99
N ILE A 150 -18.69 -9.89 -5.78
CA ILE A 150 -17.37 -10.22 -5.27
C ILE A 150 -16.40 -9.09 -5.56
N ILE A 151 -15.62 -8.70 -4.56
CA ILE A 151 -14.50 -7.76 -4.68
C ILE A 151 -13.21 -8.54 -4.45
N LEU A 152 -12.25 -8.40 -5.37
CA LEU A 152 -10.92 -8.99 -5.25
C LEU A 152 -9.90 -7.91 -4.86
N MET A 153 -9.22 -8.11 -3.76
CA MET A 153 -8.11 -7.25 -3.29
C MET A 153 -6.83 -8.08 -3.24
N ILE A 154 -5.78 -7.59 -3.90
CA ILE A 154 -4.48 -8.25 -3.95
C ILE A 154 -3.40 -7.29 -3.44
N ASP A 155 -2.84 -7.59 -2.27
CA ASP A 155 -1.71 -6.84 -1.72
C ASP A 155 -0.37 -7.43 -2.17
N GLU A 156 0.69 -6.63 -2.08
CA GLU A 156 2.07 -7.01 -2.41
C GLU A 156 2.23 -7.59 -3.83
N VAL A 157 1.55 -6.99 -4.82
CA VAL A 157 1.63 -7.45 -6.23
C VAL A 157 3.05 -7.40 -6.80
N ASP A 158 3.93 -6.57 -6.21
CA ASP A 158 5.35 -6.51 -6.55
C ASP A 158 6.11 -7.81 -6.26
N LYS A 159 5.52 -8.70 -5.47
CA LYS A 159 6.11 -10.01 -5.11
C LYS A 159 5.80 -11.11 -6.13
N ALA A 160 5.04 -10.82 -7.16
CA ALA A 160 4.85 -11.74 -8.26
C ALA A 160 6.21 -12.08 -8.89
N SER A 161 6.70 -13.30 -8.67
CA SER A 161 8.05 -13.72 -9.02
C SER A 161 8.22 -14.02 -10.52
N ASN A 162 7.11 -14.32 -11.21
CA ASN A 162 7.04 -14.50 -12.66
C ASN A 162 6.08 -13.49 -13.25
N PHE A 163 6.64 -12.46 -13.86
CA PHE A 163 5.84 -11.37 -14.42
C PHE A 163 4.96 -11.81 -15.59
N VAL A 164 5.37 -12.79 -16.39
CA VAL A 164 4.56 -13.28 -17.52
C VAL A 164 3.26 -13.87 -17.01
N VAL A 165 3.32 -14.81 -16.08
CA VAL A 165 2.12 -15.42 -15.46
C VAL A 165 1.22 -14.39 -14.80
N PHE A 166 1.81 -13.40 -14.10
CA PHE A 166 1.05 -12.32 -13.50
C PHE A 166 0.40 -11.42 -14.57
N MET A 167 1.13 -11.10 -15.64
CA MET A 167 0.61 -10.30 -16.75
C MET A 167 -0.53 -11.01 -17.47
N ASP A 168 -0.43 -12.32 -17.66
CA ASP A 168 -1.50 -13.13 -18.24
C ASP A 168 -2.74 -13.10 -17.35
N PHE A 169 -2.56 -13.26 -16.04
CA PHE A 169 -3.68 -13.18 -15.08
C PHE A 169 -4.40 -11.83 -15.10
N ILE A 170 -3.66 -10.71 -15.06
CA ILE A 170 -4.29 -9.39 -15.15
C ILE A 170 -4.87 -9.10 -16.54
N GLY A 171 -4.32 -9.73 -17.57
CA GLY A 171 -4.88 -9.74 -18.93
C GLY A 171 -6.25 -10.41 -18.99
N GLU A 172 -6.39 -11.58 -18.34
CA GLU A 172 -7.69 -12.25 -18.21
C GLU A 172 -8.70 -11.43 -17.40
N LEU A 173 -8.27 -10.84 -16.29
CA LEU A 173 -9.16 -9.95 -15.50
C LEU A 173 -9.63 -8.76 -16.33
N ARG A 174 -8.76 -8.18 -17.17
CA ARG A 174 -9.15 -7.12 -18.11
C ARG A 174 -10.14 -7.61 -19.15
N ALA A 175 -9.89 -8.75 -19.79
CA ALA A 175 -10.77 -9.31 -20.80
C ALA A 175 -12.19 -9.55 -20.22
N LYS A 176 -12.27 -10.09 -19.03
CA LYS A 176 -13.53 -10.29 -18.29
C LYS A 176 -14.22 -8.98 -17.96
N TYR A 177 -13.47 -7.97 -17.51
CA TYR A 177 -14.02 -6.64 -17.22
C TYR A 177 -14.69 -6.03 -18.46
N ILE A 178 -14.03 -6.10 -19.62
CA ILE A 178 -14.56 -5.60 -20.89
C ILE A 178 -15.78 -6.43 -21.34
N ALA A 179 -15.72 -7.75 -21.22
CA ALA A 179 -16.86 -8.60 -21.60
C ALA A 179 -18.06 -8.38 -20.68
N ALA A 180 -17.83 -8.23 -19.37
CA ALA A 180 -18.88 -7.99 -18.38
C ALA A 180 -19.56 -6.63 -18.57
N SER A 181 -18.83 -5.58 -18.99
CA SER A 181 -19.40 -4.26 -19.31
C SER A 181 -20.41 -4.33 -20.47
N SER A 182 -20.33 -5.35 -21.31
CA SER A 182 -21.25 -5.63 -22.43
C SER A 182 -22.23 -6.78 -22.14
N ASN A 183 -22.37 -7.20 -20.87
CA ASN A 183 -23.20 -8.33 -20.43
C ASN A 183 -22.86 -9.66 -21.11
N LYS A 184 -21.62 -9.85 -21.52
CA LYS A 184 -21.14 -11.08 -22.19
C LYS A 184 -20.41 -12.03 -21.24
N ASP A 185 -20.11 -11.62 -20.02
CA ASP A 185 -19.43 -12.40 -19.01
C ASP A 185 -19.82 -11.92 -17.59
N LYS A 186 -19.42 -12.70 -16.57
CA LYS A 186 -19.50 -12.37 -15.15
C LYS A 186 -18.09 -12.24 -14.59
N THR A 187 -17.87 -11.23 -13.76
CA THR A 187 -16.56 -10.98 -13.16
C THR A 187 -16.69 -10.27 -11.82
N PHE A 188 -15.57 -10.03 -11.16
CA PHE A 188 -15.52 -9.26 -9.91
C PHE A 188 -16.14 -7.87 -10.10
N LYS A 189 -16.87 -7.40 -9.08
CA LYS A 189 -17.41 -6.03 -9.04
C LYS A 189 -16.28 -4.99 -9.15
N SER A 190 -15.21 -5.23 -8.40
CA SER A 190 -14.01 -4.40 -8.43
C SER A 190 -12.79 -5.26 -8.17
N VAL A 191 -11.65 -4.90 -8.75
CA VAL A 191 -10.34 -5.49 -8.48
C VAL A 191 -9.39 -4.39 -8.02
N ILE A 192 -8.81 -4.57 -6.85
CA ILE A 192 -7.87 -3.65 -6.23
C ILE A 192 -6.50 -4.31 -6.17
N LEU A 193 -5.53 -3.74 -6.88
CA LEU A 193 -4.15 -4.17 -6.78
C LEU A 193 -3.36 -3.19 -5.92
N ALA A 194 -2.63 -3.67 -4.91
CA ALA A 194 -1.79 -2.82 -4.08
C ALA A 194 -0.32 -3.22 -4.18
N GLY A 195 0.53 -2.23 -4.42
CA GLY A 195 1.97 -2.42 -4.58
C GLY A 195 2.73 -1.11 -4.61
N VAL A 196 4.03 -1.19 -4.82
CA VAL A 196 4.89 -0.02 -5.05
C VAL A 196 4.94 0.30 -6.54
N SER A 197 5.02 -0.73 -7.39
CA SER A 197 5.18 -0.58 -8.82
C SER A 197 3.90 -0.09 -9.51
N ASP A 198 4.06 0.77 -10.48
CA ASP A 198 2.97 1.17 -11.36
C ASP A 198 2.73 0.09 -12.42
N ILE A 199 1.69 -0.72 -12.19
CA ILE A 199 1.33 -1.83 -13.07
C ILE A 199 0.83 -1.32 -14.44
N LYS A 200 0.27 -0.12 -14.52
CA LYS A 200 -0.14 0.50 -15.79
C LYS A 200 1.06 0.78 -16.71
N ASN A 201 2.19 1.18 -16.13
CA ASN A 201 3.39 1.62 -16.83
C ASN A 201 4.56 0.64 -16.68
N LEU A 202 4.30 -0.65 -16.63
CA LEU A 202 5.27 -1.73 -16.38
C LEU A 202 6.45 -1.80 -17.37
N LYS A 203 6.44 -1.01 -18.45
CA LYS A 203 7.53 -0.96 -19.44
C LYS A 203 8.93 -0.78 -18.83
N VAL A 204 9.02 -0.10 -17.68
CA VAL A 204 10.30 0.26 -17.03
C VAL A 204 10.84 -0.84 -16.11
N HIS A 205 9.99 -1.75 -15.63
CA HIS A 205 10.38 -2.72 -14.59
C HIS A 205 10.66 -4.13 -15.11
N ILE A 206 10.23 -4.48 -16.32
CA ILE A 206 10.40 -5.83 -16.87
C ILE A 206 11.85 -6.04 -17.36
N SER A 207 12.57 -4.98 -17.73
CA SER A 207 13.98 -5.06 -18.16
C SER A 207 14.95 -5.57 -17.09
N ASP A 208 14.58 -5.46 -15.82
CA ASP A 208 15.44 -5.86 -14.70
C ASP A 208 15.27 -7.33 -14.24
N ARG A 209 14.34 -8.11 -14.84
CA ARG A 209 14.06 -9.47 -14.37
C ARG A 209 14.36 -10.52 -15.43
N ARG A 210 15.35 -11.34 -15.17
CA ARG A 210 16.00 -12.40 -15.98
C ARG A 210 15.12 -13.59 -16.44
N ILE A 211 13.79 -13.46 -16.56
CA ILE A 211 12.89 -14.61 -16.80
C ILE A 211 12.01 -14.40 -18.04
N LEU A 212 12.43 -13.59 -18.99
CA LEU A 212 11.74 -13.45 -20.27
C LEU A 212 12.35 -14.38 -21.30
N THR A 213 11.52 -15.00 -22.12
CA THR A 213 12.00 -15.65 -23.35
C THR A 213 12.60 -14.60 -24.30
N GLU A 214 13.51 -14.98 -25.15
CA GLU A 214 14.15 -14.06 -26.13
C GLU A 214 13.10 -13.26 -26.93
N ASN A 215 11.99 -13.89 -27.32
CA ASN A 215 10.88 -13.26 -28.03
C ASN A 215 10.15 -12.19 -27.22
N GLU A 216 9.97 -12.41 -25.92
CA GLU A 216 9.29 -11.47 -25.01
C GLU A 216 10.20 -10.30 -24.67
N ALA A 217 11.50 -10.57 -24.48
CA ALA A 217 12.52 -9.54 -24.30
C ALA A 217 12.62 -8.62 -25.53
N GLU A 218 12.51 -9.19 -26.73
CA GLU A 218 12.54 -8.44 -27.98
C GLU A 218 11.31 -7.55 -28.19
N LYS A 219 10.11 -8.02 -27.85
CA LYS A 219 8.87 -7.22 -27.85
C LYS A 219 8.92 -6.08 -26.84
N LEU A 220 9.52 -6.31 -25.68
CA LEU A 220 9.72 -5.31 -24.65
C LEU A 220 10.72 -4.23 -25.06
N GLN A 221 11.86 -4.62 -25.67
CA GLN A 221 12.84 -3.67 -26.20
C GLN A 221 12.28 -2.80 -27.33
N LYS A 222 11.33 -3.32 -28.11
CA LYS A 222 10.63 -2.58 -29.16
C LYS A 222 9.52 -1.66 -28.65
N GLY A 223 9.25 -1.64 -27.35
CA GLY A 223 8.16 -0.83 -26.77
C GLY A 223 6.75 -1.28 -27.18
N GLU A 224 6.63 -2.49 -27.70
CA GLU A 224 5.37 -3.06 -28.22
C GLU A 224 4.49 -3.67 -27.11
N TYR A 225 4.99 -3.77 -25.89
CA TYR A 225 4.27 -4.34 -24.76
C TYR A 225 3.53 -3.25 -23.97
N ASN A 226 2.23 -3.15 -24.18
CA ASN A 226 1.38 -2.32 -23.34
C ASN A 226 0.86 -3.15 -22.17
N SER A 227 0.95 -2.62 -20.94
CA SER A 227 0.38 -3.28 -19.80
C SER A 227 -1.10 -3.62 -20.06
N PRO A 228 -1.55 -4.87 -19.80
CA PRO A 228 -2.96 -5.21 -19.90
C PRO A 228 -3.82 -4.46 -18.88
N TRP A 229 -3.21 -3.83 -17.87
CA TRP A 229 -3.92 -3.10 -16.82
C TRP A 229 -4.35 -1.67 -17.19
N ASN A 230 -4.34 -1.33 -18.46
CA ASN A 230 -4.75 0.00 -18.96
C ASN A 230 -6.24 0.32 -18.80
N VAL A 231 -7.07 -0.66 -18.40
CA VAL A 231 -8.49 -0.47 -18.02
C VAL A 231 -8.65 0.09 -16.61
N ALA A 232 -7.60 0.05 -15.79
CA ALA A 232 -7.66 0.52 -14.42
C ALA A 232 -7.89 2.02 -14.36
N ALA A 233 -8.83 2.43 -13.51
CA ALA A 233 -9.05 3.82 -13.17
C ALA A 233 -7.83 4.43 -12.45
N ASP A 234 -7.68 5.74 -12.56
CA ASP A 234 -6.64 6.46 -11.82
C ASP A 234 -7.01 6.53 -10.34
N PHE A 235 -6.01 6.36 -9.49
CA PHE A 235 -6.16 6.45 -8.05
C PHE A 235 -5.61 7.78 -7.55
N ASP A 236 -6.45 8.83 -7.64
CA ASP A 236 -6.09 10.20 -7.30
C ASP A 236 -6.35 10.57 -5.83
N ILE A 237 -6.67 9.57 -4.99
CA ILE A 237 -6.92 9.80 -3.57
C ILE A 237 -5.59 9.90 -2.84
N ASP A 238 -5.35 11.06 -2.22
CA ASP A 238 -4.16 11.25 -1.38
C ASP A 238 -4.27 10.44 -0.09
N MET A 239 -3.29 9.56 0.11
CA MET A 239 -3.19 8.73 1.31
C MET A 239 -2.32 9.35 2.42
N SER A 240 -1.66 10.49 2.17
CA SER A 240 -0.94 11.24 3.20
C SER A 240 -1.92 11.79 4.23
N PHE A 241 -1.54 11.82 5.50
CA PHE A 241 -2.38 12.37 6.55
C PHE A 241 -2.28 13.89 6.57
N ASN A 242 -3.42 14.59 6.61
CA ASN A 242 -3.44 16.02 6.88
C ASN A 242 -3.39 16.31 8.41
N PRO A 243 -3.18 17.57 8.84
CA PRO A 243 -3.11 17.91 10.26
C PRO A 243 -4.36 17.52 11.05
N GLU A 244 -5.56 17.71 10.48
CA GLU A 244 -6.83 17.38 11.13
C GLU A 244 -6.96 15.86 11.34
N GLU A 245 -6.51 15.07 10.37
CA GLU A 245 -6.47 13.61 10.50
C GLU A 245 -5.45 13.17 11.56
N ILE A 246 -4.25 13.77 11.59
CA ILE A 246 -3.23 13.50 12.63
C ILE A 246 -3.80 13.82 14.02
N ALA A 247 -4.53 14.92 14.14
CA ALA A 247 -5.16 15.32 15.40
C ALA A 247 -6.09 14.25 15.95
N THR A 248 -6.80 13.49 15.11
CA THR A 248 -7.69 12.40 15.58
C THR A 248 -6.96 11.34 16.39
N MET A 249 -5.77 10.97 15.97
CA MET A 249 -4.91 10.02 16.68
C MET A 249 -4.38 10.63 18.00
N LEU A 250 -4.00 11.90 17.97
CA LEU A 250 -3.50 12.60 19.17
C LEU A 250 -4.59 12.84 20.21
N VAL A 251 -5.84 13.09 19.81
CA VAL A 251 -7.00 13.18 20.71
C VAL A 251 -7.16 11.89 21.51
N GLU A 252 -7.10 10.74 20.85
CA GLU A 252 -7.20 9.44 21.51
C GLU A 252 -6.03 9.20 22.47
N TYR A 253 -4.82 9.53 22.06
CA TYR A 253 -3.62 9.42 22.89
C TYR A 253 -3.70 10.33 24.11
N GLU A 254 -4.11 11.59 23.96
CA GLU A 254 -4.23 12.56 25.04
C GLU A 254 -5.30 12.17 26.08
N ALA A 255 -6.41 11.55 25.62
CA ALA A 255 -7.43 11.02 26.52
C ALA A 255 -6.88 9.96 27.48
N ASP A 256 -5.96 9.10 26.99
CA ASP A 256 -5.35 8.04 27.77
C ASP A 256 -4.20 8.53 28.67
N HIS A 257 -3.36 9.44 28.17
CA HIS A 257 -2.09 9.81 28.82
C HIS A 257 -2.08 11.16 29.52
N LYS A 258 -2.98 12.09 29.16
CA LYS A 258 -3.14 13.43 29.79
C LYS A 258 -1.81 14.20 29.84
N THR A 259 -1.13 14.29 28.71
CA THR A 259 0.17 14.95 28.59
C THR A 259 0.06 16.48 28.67
N GLY A 260 -1.11 17.04 28.43
CA GLY A 260 -1.34 18.47 28.34
C GLY A 260 -0.92 19.08 27.00
N MET A 261 -0.73 18.27 25.95
CA MET A 261 -0.32 18.77 24.64
C MET A 261 -1.40 19.67 24.01
N ASN A 262 -0.98 20.67 23.28
CA ASN A 262 -1.82 21.37 22.32
C ASN A 262 -1.95 20.51 21.04
N ILE A 263 -3.06 19.81 20.90
CA ILE A 263 -3.28 18.82 19.82
C ILE A 263 -3.19 19.49 18.45
N GLY A 264 -3.83 20.67 18.27
CA GLY A 264 -3.81 21.37 16.99
C GLY A 264 -2.39 21.78 16.57
N GLU A 265 -1.65 22.43 17.48
CA GLU A 265 -0.27 22.83 17.24
C GLU A 265 0.64 21.61 16.99
N MET A 266 0.48 20.54 17.76
CA MET A 266 1.29 19.34 17.64
C MET A 266 1.02 18.62 16.32
N SER A 267 -0.23 18.54 15.86
CA SER A 267 -0.58 17.92 14.57
C SER A 267 0.04 18.68 13.39
N GLU A 268 0.02 20.01 13.42
CA GLU A 268 0.67 20.88 12.43
C GLU A 268 2.19 20.72 12.43
N GLU A 269 2.81 20.71 13.61
CA GLU A 269 4.26 20.51 13.73
C GLU A 269 4.69 19.12 13.22
N ILE A 270 3.98 18.04 13.57
CA ILE A 270 4.23 16.68 13.04
C ILE A 270 4.09 16.69 11.51
N TYR A 271 3.03 17.30 10.99
CA TYR A 271 2.82 17.41 9.54
C TYR A 271 3.95 18.17 8.86
N SER A 272 4.45 19.25 9.45
CA SER A 272 5.55 20.08 8.90
C SER A 272 6.82 19.28 8.65
N TYR A 273 7.12 18.26 9.47
CA TYR A 273 8.28 17.38 9.29
C TYR A 273 8.02 16.20 8.37
N THR A 274 6.78 15.67 8.36
CA THR A 274 6.45 14.39 7.73
C THR A 274 5.71 14.54 6.42
N SER A 275 5.12 15.70 6.13
CA SER A 275 4.12 15.90 5.07
C SER A 275 3.05 14.80 5.10
N GLY A 276 2.67 14.38 6.31
CA GLY A 276 1.67 13.35 6.52
C GLY A 276 2.05 11.93 6.12
N TYR A 277 3.34 11.64 5.90
CA TYR A 277 3.80 10.27 5.59
C TYR A 277 3.43 9.30 6.73
N PRO A 278 2.54 8.32 6.50
CA PRO A 278 1.92 7.55 7.58
C PRO A 278 2.90 6.91 8.57
N PHE A 279 3.95 6.27 8.07
CA PHE A 279 4.99 5.69 8.91
C PHE A 279 5.70 6.73 9.77
N LEU A 280 6.09 7.88 9.18
CA LEU A 280 6.84 8.91 9.89
C LEU A 280 5.98 9.58 10.98
N VAL A 281 4.70 9.80 10.72
CA VAL A 281 3.74 10.30 11.72
C VAL A 281 3.67 9.36 12.93
N SER A 282 3.41 8.07 12.69
CA SER A 282 3.36 7.07 13.76
C SER A 282 4.70 6.88 14.46
N LYS A 283 5.82 6.95 13.72
CA LYS A 283 7.17 6.79 14.24
C LYS A 283 7.56 7.94 15.16
N LEU A 284 7.28 9.20 14.79
CA LEU A 284 7.53 10.36 15.64
C LEU A 284 6.77 10.25 16.96
N CYS A 285 5.46 9.96 16.89
CA CYS A 285 4.65 9.78 18.10
C CYS A 285 5.17 8.63 18.97
N LYS A 286 5.59 7.52 18.36
CA LYS A 286 6.19 6.39 19.08
C LYS A 286 7.49 6.77 19.79
N VAL A 287 8.37 7.53 19.14
CA VAL A 287 9.64 7.97 19.75
C VAL A 287 9.38 8.93 20.90
N ILE A 288 8.43 9.87 20.76
CA ILE A 288 8.05 10.77 21.85
C ILE A 288 7.50 9.99 23.04
N ASP A 289 6.60 9.01 22.77
CA ASP A 289 6.00 8.17 23.83
C ASP A 289 7.03 7.31 24.57
N GLU A 290 7.92 6.63 23.83
CA GLU A 290 8.81 5.61 24.39
C GLU A 290 10.18 6.14 24.86
N LYS A 291 10.70 7.23 24.21
CA LYS A 291 12.07 7.71 24.44
C LYS A 291 12.18 9.12 24.98
N ILE A 292 11.15 9.95 24.82
CA ILE A 292 11.16 11.39 25.16
C ILE A 292 10.17 11.70 26.29
N ASP A 293 9.93 10.74 27.19
CA ASP A 293 9.07 10.88 28.37
C ASP A 293 7.69 11.49 28.07
N LYS A 294 7.10 11.15 26.92
CA LYS A 294 5.78 11.65 26.46
C LYS A 294 5.71 13.19 26.35
N ARG A 295 6.85 13.86 26.13
CA ARG A 295 6.90 15.31 25.96
C ARG A 295 6.43 15.70 24.55
N PHE A 296 5.10 15.77 24.37
CA PHE A 296 4.49 16.26 23.14
C PHE A 296 4.55 17.80 23.12
N THR A 297 5.76 18.35 23.03
CA THR A 297 6.09 19.76 22.84
C THR A 297 6.94 19.93 21.60
N LYS A 298 7.11 21.17 21.14
CA LYS A 298 7.97 21.48 19.99
C LYS A 298 9.40 20.98 20.17
N GLU A 299 9.97 21.16 21.38
CA GLU A 299 11.32 20.70 21.74
C GLU A 299 11.38 19.16 21.76
N GLY A 300 10.38 18.49 22.35
CA GLY A 300 10.31 17.02 22.36
C GLY A 300 10.16 16.45 20.97
N LEU A 301 9.39 17.08 20.09
CA LEU A 301 9.28 16.68 18.68
C LEU A 301 10.61 16.86 17.94
N GLN A 302 11.33 17.97 18.14
CA GLN A 302 12.64 18.18 17.53
C GLN A 302 13.67 17.15 18.00
N GLU A 303 13.61 16.74 19.27
CA GLU A 303 14.44 15.67 19.82
C GLU A 303 14.08 14.32 19.15
N ALA A 304 12.81 14.02 19.01
CA ALA A 304 12.35 12.81 18.31
C ALA A 304 12.77 12.77 16.82
N VAL A 305 12.73 13.90 16.14
CA VAL A 305 13.22 14.01 14.75
C VAL A 305 14.71 13.69 14.68
N LYS A 306 15.54 14.22 15.62
CA LYS A 306 16.96 13.88 15.69
C LYS A 306 17.18 12.39 15.90
N GLU A 307 16.47 11.78 16.86
CA GLU A 307 16.54 10.34 17.10
C GLU A 307 16.24 9.52 15.83
N ILE A 308 15.17 9.86 15.09
CA ILE A 308 14.82 9.16 13.85
C ILE A 308 15.89 9.33 12.78
N LEU A 309 16.49 10.51 12.64
CA LEU A 309 17.53 10.77 11.63
C LEU A 309 18.80 9.94 11.84
N TYR A 310 19.12 9.53 13.07
CA TYR A 310 20.26 8.66 13.38
C TYR A 310 19.91 7.17 13.36
N GLU A 311 18.62 6.83 13.33
CA GLU A 311 18.19 5.42 13.37
C GLU A 311 18.39 4.74 12.00
N GLN A 312 18.81 3.46 12.02
CA GLN A 312 18.74 2.58 10.87
C GLN A 312 17.36 1.89 10.86
N ASN A 313 16.58 2.13 9.82
CA ASN A 313 15.30 1.47 9.60
C ASN A 313 15.12 1.12 8.12
N THR A 314 14.15 0.26 7.83
CA THR A 314 13.89 -0.23 6.48
C THR A 314 13.47 0.89 5.52
N LEU A 315 12.73 1.91 6.00
CA LEU A 315 12.31 3.04 5.16
C LEU A 315 13.52 3.82 4.62
N PHE A 316 14.46 4.17 5.49
CA PHE A 316 15.66 4.90 5.08
C PHE A 316 16.62 4.03 4.28
N THR A 317 16.71 2.74 4.61
CA THR A 317 17.51 1.81 3.81
C THR A 317 16.97 1.71 2.38
N ASP A 318 15.65 1.61 2.21
CA ASP A 318 15.02 1.57 0.90
C ASP A 318 15.14 2.91 0.16
N LEU A 319 15.01 4.04 0.87
CA LEU A 319 15.21 5.39 0.32
C LEU A 319 16.60 5.52 -0.31
N ILE A 320 17.65 5.18 0.43
CA ILE A 320 19.03 5.27 -0.05
C ILE A 320 19.30 4.28 -1.17
N LYS A 321 18.87 3.02 -1.04
CA LYS A 321 19.02 2.01 -2.11
C LYS A 321 18.34 2.43 -3.43
N ASN A 322 17.18 3.10 -3.35
CA ASN A 322 16.51 3.59 -4.55
C ASN A 322 17.32 4.68 -5.25
N LEU A 323 18.04 5.51 -4.50
CA LEU A 323 18.97 6.51 -5.06
C LEU A 323 20.21 5.82 -5.66
N GLU A 324 20.85 4.91 -4.91
CA GLU A 324 22.05 4.21 -5.35
C GLU A 324 21.82 3.37 -6.62
N ASN A 325 20.67 2.73 -6.74
CA ASN A 325 20.33 1.88 -7.87
C ASN A 325 19.84 2.65 -9.10
N ASN A 326 19.69 3.99 -9.03
CA ASN A 326 19.16 4.82 -10.12
C ASN A 326 19.97 6.11 -10.24
N GLU A 327 21.03 6.08 -11.05
CA GLU A 327 21.95 7.22 -11.23
C GLU A 327 21.24 8.50 -11.69
N GLU A 328 20.26 8.41 -12.60
CA GLU A 328 19.50 9.57 -13.07
C GLU A 328 18.64 10.16 -11.95
N LEU A 329 18.03 9.31 -11.11
CA LEU A 329 17.27 9.73 -9.95
C LEU A 329 18.17 10.39 -8.89
N TYR A 330 19.37 9.82 -8.66
CA TYR A 330 20.36 10.39 -7.76
C TYR A 330 20.73 11.81 -8.21
N LYS A 331 21.10 11.99 -9.48
CA LYS A 331 21.47 13.30 -10.07
C LYS A 331 20.31 14.30 -10.00
N LEU A 332 19.08 13.87 -10.25
CA LEU A 332 17.91 14.74 -10.12
C LEU A 332 17.72 15.25 -8.69
N VAL A 333 17.84 14.35 -7.72
CA VAL A 333 17.68 14.69 -6.30
C VAL A 333 18.86 15.55 -5.80
N GLU A 334 20.08 15.26 -6.25
CA GLU A 334 21.29 16.06 -5.96
C GLU A 334 21.13 17.50 -6.41
N LYS A 335 20.69 17.75 -7.64
CA LYS A 335 20.42 19.10 -8.17
C LYS A 335 19.41 19.87 -7.33
N ILE A 336 18.32 19.19 -6.92
CA ILE A 336 17.27 19.83 -6.11
C ILE A 336 17.79 20.18 -4.70
N ILE A 337 18.50 19.24 -4.04
CA ILE A 337 18.90 19.38 -2.63
C ILE A 337 20.18 20.20 -2.48
N LEU A 338 21.22 19.93 -3.29
CA LEU A 338 22.54 20.56 -3.10
C LEU A 338 22.71 21.81 -3.96
N GLU A 339 22.18 21.82 -5.18
CA GLU A 339 22.33 22.95 -6.10
C GLU A 339 21.16 23.96 -6.00
N GLY A 340 20.05 23.58 -5.33
CA GLY A 340 18.85 24.41 -5.22
C GLY A 340 18.13 24.62 -6.55
N GLU A 341 18.31 23.69 -7.50
CA GLU A 341 17.72 23.82 -8.81
C GLU A 341 16.20 23.61 -8.76
N THR A 342 15.46 24.45 -9.46
CA THR A 342 14.01 24.36 -9.55
C THR A 342 13.64 23.58 -10.80
N VAL A 343 13.05 22.40 -10.62
CA VAL A 343 12.66 21.49 -11.72
C VAL A 343 11.15 21.46 -11.86
N ASP A 344 10.65 21.58 -13.09
CA ASP A 344 9.23 21.46 -13.39
C ASP A 344 8.74 20.01 -13.21
N PHE A 345 7.53 19.86 -12.63
CA PHE A 345 6.88 18.56 -12.53
C PHE A 345 6.38 18.12 -13.90
N ASN A 346 6.89 16.97 -14.39
CA ASN A 346 6.40 16.28 -15.57
C ASN A 346 6.30 14.78 -15.29
N ILE A 347 5.08 14.26 -15.15
CA ILE A 347 4.85 12.85 -14.81
C ILE A 347 5.24 11.89 -15.96
N ASP A 348 5.31 12.39 -17.21
CA ASP A 348 5.67 11.59 -18.38
C ASP A 348 7.20 11.37 -18.44
N GLU A 349 7.98 12.12 -17.67
CA GLU A 349 9.43 11.92 -17.55
C GLU A 349 9.69 10.73 -16.61
N PRO A 350 10.36 9.65 -17.08
CA PRO A 350 10.48 8.40 -16.33
C PRO A 350 11.17 8.53 -14.97
N THR A 351 12.16 9.41 -14.84
CA THR A 351 12.91 9.63 -13.60
C THR A 351 12.03 10.36 -12.58
N ILE A 352 11.26 11.35 -13.02
CA ILE A 352 10.30 12.08 -12.18
C ILE A 352 9.17 11.15 -11.72
N ASN A 353 8.60 10.35 -12.63
CA ASN A 353 7.59 9.36 -12.27
C ASN A 353 8.10 8.39 -11.19
N ARG A 354 9.32 7.87 -11.37
CA ARG A 354 9.98 6.99 -10.41
C ARG A 354 10.22 7.66 -9.06
N ALA A 355 10.67 8.92 -9.06
CA ALA A 355 10.88 9.71 -7.84
C ALA A 355 9.59 9.88 -7.03
N VAL A 356 8.49 10.15 -7.71
CA VAL A 356 7.16 10.30 -7.09
C VAL A 356 6.61 8.96 -6.61
N MET A 357 6.74 7.92 -7.41
CA MET A 357 6.32 6.55 -7.05
C MET A 357 7.02 6.05 -5.78
N TYR A 358 8.31 6.34 -5.62
CA TYR A 358 9.06 6.04 -4.40
C TYR A 358 8.82 7.04 -3.27
N SER A 359 7.98 8.07 -3.48
CA SER A 359 7.75 9.18 -2.54
C SER A 359 9.05 9.87 -2.09
N ILE A 360 10.05 9.93 -2.95
CA ILE A 360 11.29 10.70 -2.73
C ILE A 360 11.01 12.17 -3.02
N LEU A 361 10.38 12.43 -4.16
CA LEU A 361 9.93 13.76 -4.57
C LEU A 361 8.41 13.81 -4.65
N LYS A 362 7.86 15.01 -4.59
CA LYS A 362 6.46 15.32 -4.80
C LYS A 362 6.31 16.59 -5.66
N LYS A 363 5.14 16.77 -6.24
CA LYS A 363 4.73 18.03 -6.84
C LYS A 363 4.33 19.01 -5.73
N ASP A 364 4.90 20.19 -5.71
CA ASP A 364 4.49 21.28 -4.83
C ASP A 364 3.31 22.10 -5.41
N GLU A 365 2.85 23.11 -4.68
CA GLU A 365 1.76 24.01 -5.08
C GLU A 365 2.09 24.81 -6.35
N SER A 366 3.36 25.08 -6.61
CA SER A 366 3.87 25.80 -7.79
C SER A 366 4.11 24.88 -8.98
N ARG A 367 3.69 23.61 -8.91
CA ARG A 367 3.93 22.56 -9.90
C ARG A 367 5.42 22.28 -10.15
N LYS A 368 6.26 22.49 -9.13
CA LYS A 368 7.66 22.14 -9.16
C LYS A 368 7.90 20.86 -8.36
N LEU A 369 9.08 20.26 -8.55
CA LEU A 369 9.54 19.14 -7.73
C LEU A 369 10.09 19.67 -6.41
N SER A 370 9.69 19.01 -5.33
CA SER A 370 10.28 19.19 -4.00
C SER A 370 10.48 17.85 -3.34
N VAL A 371 11.39 17.77 -2.37
CA VAL A 371 11.52 16.53 -1.56
C VAL A 371 10.24 16.29 -0.80
N HIS A 372 9.83 15.03 -0.69
CA HIS A 372 8.53 14.68 -0.15
C HIS A 372 8.27 15.24 1.24
N ASN A 373 9.28 15.23 2.12
CA ASN A 373 9.18 15.75 3.47
C ASN A 373 10.56 16.13 4.03
N ARG A 374 10.57 16.96 5.09
CA ARG A 374 11.79 17.48 5.71
C ARG A 374 12.70 16.40 6.31
N ILE A 375 12.14 15.28 6.79
CA ILE A 375 12.93 14.17 7.33
C ILE A 375 13.72 13.50 6.19
N PHE A 376 13.08 13.25 5.05
CA PHE A 376 13.76 12.70 3.87
C PHE A 376 14.81 13.66 3.33
N GLU A 377 14.47 14.95 3.22
CA GLU A 377 15.41 15.98 2.78
C GLU A 377 16.68 15.99 3.63
N THR A 378 16.53 16.05 4.95
CA THR A 378 17.67 16.03 5.88
C THR A 378 18.45 14.72 5.78
N ARG A 379 17.77 13.58 5.66
CA ARG A 379 18.42 12.28 5.57
C ARG A 379 19.22 12.12 4.28
N ILE A 380 18.67 12.56 3.15
CA ILE A 380 19.34 12.53 1.85
C ILE A 380 20.51 13.52 1.83
N TYR A 381 20.31 14.75 2.31
CA TYR A 381 21.37 15.74 2.43
C TYR A 381 22.59 15.22 3.23
N ASN A 382 22.34 14.56 4.34
CA ASN A 382 23.42 13.97 5.16
C ASN A 382 24.09 12.75 4.50
N TYR A 383 23.43 12.12 3.53
CA TYR A 383 23.97 10.98 2.80
C TYR A 383 24.83 11.42 1.60
N MET A 384 24.44 12.45 0.86
CA MET A 384 25.17 13.04 -0.27
C MET A 384 26.39 13.84 0.19
#